data_a9e4f771e2209038961e50724ca36d97
#
_entry.id   a9e4f771e2209038961e50724ca36d97
#
_cell.length_a   1.000
_cell.length_b   1.000
_cell.length_c   1.000
_cell.angle_alpha   90.00
_cell.angle_beta   90.00
_cell.angle_gamma   90.00
#
_symmetry.space_group_name_H-M   'P 1'
#
loop_
_entity.id
_entity.type
_entity.pdbx_description
1 polymer ?
#
loop_
_entity_poly.entity_id
_entity_poly.type
_entity_poly.pdbx_seq_one_letter_code
_entity_poly.pdbx_strand_id
1 'polypeptide(L)'
;MTHEEIVEVVKATVRELGKTGYLRRFDDVAYSRMSNRLYDYYTGSGEDKDLEDALDQIKGHYYFSILPQYYKDRLTIDWIAESYHRDAMTIKRNKKQLCLQLWQILDEKGAI
;
A
#
# COMPACT_ATOMS: atom_id res chain seq x y z
N MET A 1 -4.69 22.61 20.87
CA MET A 1 -5.20 22.09 19.58
C MET A 1 -5.53 20.62 19.68
N THR A 2 -6.62 20.22 19.10
CA THR A 2 -6.95 18.82 18.98
C THR A 2 -6.07 18.17 17.91
N HIS A 3 -6.01 16.86 17.91
CA HIS A 3 -5.28 16.13 16.88
C HIS A 3 -5.80 16.48 15.49
N GLU A 4 -7.11 16.60 15.33
CA GLU A 4 -7.71 16.96 14.05
C GLU A 4 -7.34 18.37 13.61
N GLU A 5 -7.29 19.31 14.53
CA GLU A 5 -6.86 20.67 14.23
C GLU A 5 -5.40 20.71 13.79
N ILE A 6 -4.55 19.94 14.45
CA ILE A 6 -3.14 19.83 14.08
C ILE A 6 -3.01 19.24 12.67
N VAL A 7 -3.76 18.20 12.37
CA VAL A 7 -3.77 17.58 11.04
C VAL A 7 -4.25 18.56 9.99
N GLU A 8 -5.30 19.33 10.28
CA GLU A 8 -5.82 20.32 9.34
C GLU A 8 -4.81 21.44 9.08
N VAL A 9 -4.14 21.92 10.11
CA VAL A 9 -3.12 22.95 9.97
C VAL A 9 -1.96 22.41 9.12
N VAL A 10 -1.52 21.20 9.37
CA VAL A 10 -0.46 20.56 8.60
C VAL A 10 -0.86 20.40 7.14
N LYS A 11 -2.09 19.95 6.89
CA LYS A 11 -2.61 19.80 5.53
C LYS A 11 -2.67 21.13 4.81
N ALA A 12 -3.15 22.17 5.46
CA ALA A 12 -3.25 23.50 4.86
C ALA A 12 -1.87 24.05 4.53
N THR A 13 -0.94 23.98 5.49
CA THR A 13 0.42 24.46 5.32
C THR A 13 1.14 23.69 4.21
N VAL A 14 0.99 22.39 4.21
CA VAL A 14 1.60 21.51 3.22
C VAL A 14 1.06 21.79 1.83
N ARG A 15 -0.24 22.09 1.76
CA ARG A 15 -0.89 22.41 0.51
C ARG A 15 -0.28 23.65 -0.13
N GLU A 16 0.12 24.62 0.69
CA GLU A 16 0.70 25.88 0.24
C GLU A 16 2.21 25.79 0.01
N LEU A 17 2.91 24.98 0.81
CA LEU A 17 4.38 24.93 0.81
C LEU A 17 4.97 23.76 0.03
N GLY A 18 4.30 23.30 -1.02
CA GLY A 18 4.75 22.12 -1.72
C GLY A 18 4.18 20.91 -1.10
N LYS A 19 3.20 21.20 -0.27
CA LYS A 19 2.23 20.26 -0.04
C LYS A 19 2.72 18.90 0.32
N THR A 20 2.04 18.24 0.96
CA THR A 20 2.23 16.84 1.14
C THR A 20 3.66 16.31 1.22
N GLY A 21 4.68 17.15 1.25
CA GLY A 21 6.04 16.65 1.44
C GLY A 21 6.14 15.72 2.64
N TYR A 22 5.57 16.12 3.75
CA TYR A 22 5.53 15.30 4.96
C TYR A 22 4.62 14.09 4.80
N LEU A 23 3.41 14.29 4.29
CA LEU A 23 2.44 13.20 4.09
C LEU A 23 2.92 12.22 3.03
N ARG A 24 3.54 12.72 1.97
CA ARG A 24 4.12 11.89 0.93
C ARG A 24 5.22 11.00 1.49
N ARG A 25 6.07 11.55 2.34
CA ARG A 25 7.14 10.79 2.99
C ARG A 25 6.58 9.69 3.90
N PHE A 26 5.50 10.00 4.62
CA PHE A 26 4.83 9.01 5.47
C PHE A 26 4.27 7.87 4.63
N ASP A 27 3.57 8.20 3.54
CA ASP A 27 3.01 7.20 2.64
C ASP A 27 4.11 6.34 1.99
N ASP A 28 5.22 6.96 1.62
CA ASP A 28 6.34 6.24 1.01
C ASP A 28 6.97 5.26 2.00
N VAL A 29 7.10 5.66 3.27
CA VAL A 29 7.61 4.77 4.31
C VAL A 29 6.64 3.62 4.57
N ALA A 30 5.36 3.93 4.71
CA ALA A 30 4.33 2.90 4.92
C ALA A 30 4.29 1.92 3.75
N TYR A 31 4.32 2.43 2.54
CA TYR A 31 4.35 1.61 1.34
C TYR A 31 5.58 0.71 1.32
N SER A 32 6.76 1.28 1.57
CA SER A 32 8.02 0.55 1.54
C SER A 32 8.02 -0.59 2.57
N ARG A 33 7.57 -0.31 3.79
CA ARG A 33 7.49 -1.32 4.84
C ARG A 33 6.50 -2.41 4.51
N MET A 34 5.34 -2.03 3.99
CA MET A 34 4.33 -3.01 3.59
C MET A 34 4.81 -3.86 2.42
N SER A 35 5.47 -3.24 1.46
CA SER A 35 6.03 -3.94 0.31
C SER A 35 7.04 -5.01 0.75
N ASN A 36 7.94 -4.66 1.68
CA ASN A 36 8.89 -5.61 2.23
C ASN A 36 8.19 -6.76 2.96
N ARG A 37 7.15 -6.44 3.72
CA ARG A 37 6.37 -7.44 4.47
C ARG A 37 5.64 -8.40 3.52
N LEU A 38 5.07 -7.87 2.44
CA LEU A 38 4.44 -8.68 1.40
C LEU A 38 5.44 -9.59 0.70
N TYR A 39 6.61 -9.04 0.39
CA TYR A 39 7.67 -9.81 -0.23
C TYR A 39 8.08 -10.98 0.66
N ASP A 40 8.30 -10.73 1.93
CA ASP A 40 8.67 -11.78 2.90
C ASP A 40 7.55 -12.81 3.04
N TYR A 41 6.30 -12.37 3.06
CA TYR A 41 5.15 -13.26 3.16
C TYR A 41 5.06 -14.20 1.96
N TYR A 42 5.16 -13.65 0.76
CA TYR A 42 4.97 -14.44 -0.46
C TYR A 42 6.18 -15.28 -0.84
N THR A 43 7.38 -14.89 -0.44
CA THR A 43 8.61 -15.62 -0.80
C THR A 43 9.19 -16.44 0.35
N GLY A 44 8.74 -16.20 1.57
CA GLY A 44 9.21 -16.90 2.76
C GLY A 44 8.30 -18.05 3.17
N SER A 45 8.09 -18.19 4.47
CA SER A 45 7.27 -19.28 5.03
C SER A 45 5.78 -19.09 4.80
N GLY A 46 5.35 -17.89 4.44
CA GLY A 46 3.92 -17.55 4.35
C GLY A 46 3.25 -17.43 5.71
N GLU A 47 4.04 -17.32 6.77
CA GLU A 47 3.53 -17.27 8.13
C GLU A 47 3.46 -15.83 8.65
N ASP A 48 2.40 -15.15 8.29
CA ASP A 48 2.10 -13.81 8.80
C ASP A 48 0.58 -13.72 8.90
N LYS A 49 0.05 -14.20 10.01
CA LYS A 49 -1.38 -14.32 10.17
C LYS A 49 -2.11 -12.98 10.11
N ASP A 50 -1.53 -11.94 10.69
CA ASP A 50 -2.16 -10.62 10.66
C ASP A 50 -2.21 -10.08 9.24
N LEU A 51 -1.15 -10.27 8.47
CA LEU A 51 -1.14 -9.89 7.06
C LEU A 51 -2.12 -10.74 6.25
N GLU A 52 -2.17 -12.04 6.52
CA GLU A 52 -3.10 -12.93 5.85
C GLU A 52 -4.54 -12.51 6.06
N ASP A 53 -4.91 -12.17 7.30
CA ASP A 53 -6.24 -11.68 7.62
C ASP A 53 -6.53 -10.36 6.91
N ALA A 54 -5.55 -9.46 6.85
CA ALA A 54 -5.69 -8.19 6.14
C ALA A 54 -5.87 -8.40 4.63
N LEU A 55 -5.11 -9.32 4.05
CA LEU A 55 -5.25 -9.67 2.63
C LEU A 55 -6.64 -10.23 2.34
N ASP A 56 -7.18 -11.05 3.22
CA ASP A 56 -8.53 -11.57 3.06
C ASP A 56 -9.58 -10.47 3.00
N GLN A 57 -9.36 -9.37 3.73
CA GLN A 57 -10.30 -8.25 3.73
C GLN A 57 -10.33 -7.50 2.40
N ILE A 58 -9.24 -7.52 1.65
CA ILE A 58 -9.14 -6.77 0.39
C ILE A 58 -9.14 -7.66 -0.85
N LYS A 59 -9.27 -8.97 -0.70
CA LYS A 59 -9.14 -9.88 -1.85
C LYS A 59 -10.25 -9.75 -2.88
N GLY A 60 -11.34 -9.08 -2.54
CA GLY A 60 -12.40 -8.76 -3.50
C GLY A 60 -12.11 -7.55 -4.39
N HIS A 61 -11.01 -6.85 -4.14
CA HIS A 61 -10.64 -5.69 -4.92
C HIS A 61 -10.24 -6.10 -6.34
N TYR A 62 -10.67 -5.30 -7.33
CA TYR A 62 -10.42 -5.61 -8.75
C TYR A 62 -8.94 -5.83 -9.04
N TYR A 63 -8.07 -5.04 -8.41
CA TYR A 63 -6.63 -5.09 -8.64
C TYR A 63 -5.88 -5.94 -7.63
N PHE A 64 -6.59 -6.70 -6.78
CA PHE A 64 -5.94 -7.49 -5.74
C PHE A 64 -4.86 -8.43 -6.28
N SER A 65 -5.11 -9.06 -7.44
CA SER A 65 -4.18 -10.04 -7.99
C SER A 65 -2.82 -9.44 -8.38
N ILE A 66 -2.69 -8.10 -8.42
CA ILE A 66 -1.39 -7.46 -8.59
C ILE A 66 -0.41 -7.92 -7.52
N LEU A 67 -0.89 -8.10 -6.28
CA LEU A 67 -0.04 -8.45 -5.16
C LEU A 67 0.65 -9.81 -5.32
N PRO A 68 -0.09 -10.93 -5.50
CA PRO A 68 0.58 -12.20 -5.74
C PRO A 68 1.35 -12.24 -7.04
N GLN A 69 0.87 -11.58 -8.09
CA GLN A 69 1.58 -11.54 -9.36
C GLN A 69 2.94 -10.86 -9.23
N TYR A 70 2.99 -9.76 -8.51
CA TYR A 70 4.22 -9.00 -8.35
C TYR A 70 5.17 -9.62 -7.31
N TYR A 71 4.65 -10.00 -6.15
CA TYR A 71 5.48 -10.43 -5.03
C TYR A 71 5.78 -11.94 -5.04
N LYS A 72 4.84 -12.75 -5.46
CA LYS A 72 5.01 -14.21 -5.51
C LYS A 72 5.55 -14.68 -6.84
N ASP A 73 4.89 -14.29 -7.92
CA ASP A 73 5.22 -14.75 -9.27
C ASP A 73 6.33 -13.92 -9.91
N ARG A 74 6.69 -12.80 -9.29
CA ARG A 74 7.80 -11.95 -9.72
C ARG A 74 7.60 -11.37 -11.11
N LEU A 75 6.35 -11.12 -11.48
CA LEU A 75 6.03 -10.53 -12.78
C LEU A 75 6.34 -9.03 -12.77
N THR A 76 6.71 -8.51 -13.93
CA THR A 76 6.99 -7.08 -14.07
C THR A 76 5.70 -6.27 -14.06
N ILE A 77 5.81 -4.99 -13.72
CA ILE A 77 4.67 -4.07 -13.78
C ILE A 77 4.10 -4.02 -15.20
N ASP A 78 4.96 -4.01 -16.22
CA ASP A 78 4.53 -3.95 -17.61
C ASP A 78 3.74 -5.19 -18.00
N TRP A 79 4.18 -6.37 -17.59
CA TRP A 79 3.46 -7.62 -17.83
C TRP A 79 2.09 -7.61 -17.16
N ILE A 80 2.03 -7.18 -15.92
CA ILE A 80 0.77 -7.10 -15.16
C ILE A 80 -0.17 -6.10 -15.83
N ALA A 81 0.35 -4.94 -16.25
CA ALA A 81 -0.43 -3.92 -16.94
C ALA A 81 -1.05 -4.48 -18.23
N GLU A 82 -0.28 -5.23 -18.97
CA GLU A 82 -0.78 -5.86 -20.19
C GLU A 82 -1.90 -6.85 -19.89
N SER A 83 -1.76 -7.66 -18.84
CA SER A 83 -2.77 -8.63 -18.47
C SER A 83 -4.09 -7.97 -18.02
N TYR A 84 -4.02 -6.76 -17.45
CA TYR A 84 -5.20 -5.99 -17.06
C TYR A 84 -5.72 -5.08 -18.19
N HIS A 85 -5.01 -5.00 -19.30
CA HIS A 85 -5.32 -4.05 -20.39
C HIS A 85 -5.33 -2.60 -19.86
N ARG A 86 -4.36 -2.28 -19.00
CA ARG A 86 -4.19 -0.96 -18.41
C ARG A 86 -2.75 -0.51 -18.59
N ASP A 87 -2.48 0.78 -18.36
CA ASP A 87 -1.12 1.28 -18.43
C ASP A 87 -0.35 0.96 -17.13
N ALA A 88 0.98 1.04 -17.22
CA ALA A 88 1.85 0.74 -16.09
C ALA A 88 1.61 1.68 -14.90
N MET A 89 1.28 2.93 -15.18
CA MET A 89 1.01 3.91 -14.12
C MET A 89 -0.21 3.53 -13.31
N THR A 90 -1.27 3.04 -13.96
CA THR A 90 -2.47 2.57 -13.29
C THR A 90 -2.15 1.40 -12.36
N ILE A 91 -1.32 0.48 -12.81
CA ILE A 91 -0.91 -0.68 -12.00
C ILE A 91 -0.07 -0.24 -10.80
N LYS A 92 0.91 0.62 -11.00
CA LYS A 92 1.74 1.16 -9.91
C LYS A 92 0.90 1.87 -8.86
N ARG A 93 -0.05 2.69 -9.31
CA ARG A 93 -0.92 3.44 -8.42
C ARG A 93 -1.79 2.51 -7.59
N ASN A 94 -2.38 1.51 -8.21
CA ASN A 94 -3.26 0.57 -7.50
C ASN A 94 -2.46 -0.34 -6.58
N LYS A 95 -1.27 -0.75 -6.97
CA LYS A 95 -0.38 -1.52 -6.10
C LYS A 95 -0.06 -0.73 -4.82
N LYS A 96 0.28 0.54 -4.97
CA LYS A 96 0.55 1.41 -3.82
C LYS A 96 -0.68 1.58 -2.94
N GLN A 97 -1.85 1.80 -3.55
CA GLN A 97 -3.10 1.94 -2.81
C GLN A 97 -3.44 0.70 -2.00
N LEU A 98 -3.27 -0.47 -2.59
CA LEU A 98 -3.51 -1.73 -1.89
C LEU A 98 -2.56 -1.90 -0.70
N CYS A 99 -1.29 -1.55 -0.88
CA CYS A 99 -0.31 -1.61 0.21
C CYS A 99 -0.68 -0.65 1.34
N LEU A 100 -1.16 0.54 1.01
CA LEU A 100 -1.58 1.51 2.03
C LEU A 100 -2.85 1.07 2.74
N GLN A 101 -3.77 0.42 2.04
CA GLN A 101 -4.95 -0.17 2.67
C GLN A 101 -4.57 -1.26 3.66
N LEU A 102 -3.64 -2.13 3.29
CA LEU A 102 -3.13 -3.16 4.19
C LEU A 102 -2.46 -2.54 5.41
N TRP A 103 -1.65 -1.51 5.19
CA TRP A 103 -1.00 -0.80 6.30
C TRP A 103 -2.04 -0.26 7.28
N GLN A 104 -3.10 0.37 6.75
CA GLN A 104 -4.16 0.92 7.59
C GLN A 104 -4.87 -0.16 8.41
N ILE A 105 -5.20 -1.28 7.77
CA ILE A 105 -5.85 -2.40 8.45
C ILE A 105 -4.97 -2.91 9.59
N LEU A 106 -3.68 -3.10 9.32
CA LEU A 106 -2.73 -3.60 10.32
C LEU A 106 -2.51 -2.58 11.43
N ASP A 107 -2.46 -1.30 11.10
CA ASP A 107 -2.29 -0.23 12.08
C ASP A 107 -3.49 -0.19 13.04
N GLU A 108 -4.70 -0.27 12.52
CA GLU A 108 -5.92 -0.28 13.33
C GLU A 108 -5.98 -1.51 14.22
N LYS A 109 -5.41 -2.62 13.78
CA LYS A 109 -5.36 -3.86 14.54
C LYS A 109 -4.21 -3.87 15.56
N GLY A 110 -3.31 -2.90 15.47
CA GLY A 110 -2.12 -2.87 16.33
C GLY A 110 -1.08 -3.91 15.93
N ALA A 111 -1.05 -4.32 14.68
CA ALA A 111 -0.18 -5.39 14.20
C ALA A 111 1.01 -4.85 13.38
N ILE A 112 1.32 -3.58 13.52
CA ILE A 112 2.47 -2.96 12.86
C ILE A 112 3.64 -2.86 13.81
#